data_6a64bd424da8be017fa0c4b3679d22b6
#
_entry.id   6a64bd424da8be017fa0c4b3679d22b6
#
_cell.length_a   1.000
_cell.length_b   1.000
_cell.length_c   1.000
_cell.angle_alpha   90.00
_cell.angle_beta   90.00
_cell.angle_gamma   90.00
#
_symmetry.space_group_name_H-M   'P 1'
#
loop_
_entity.id
_entity.type
_entity.pdbx_description
1 polymer ?
#
loop_
_entity_poly.entity_id
_entity_poly.type
_entity_poly.pdbx_seq_one_letter_code
_entity_poly.pdbx_strand_id
1 'polypeptide(L)'
;MPELPEVETVRRGLVTHMEGRVIRSVKLARPDLRFPFPTDFETQLTGARIQSLSRRAKYLLALIQPVGAPEHLWLSHLGMSGRFQVTPANMRAPDRLANYKHEMANAVAQKHVHVTLDLDDGTCVTYADPRRFGFMDLT
;
A
#
# COMPACT_ATOMS: atom_id res chain seq x y z
N MET A 1 -10.61 14.37 -6.43
CA MET A 1 -10.74 12.93 -6.72
C MET A 1 -9.73 12.56 -7.79
N PRO A 2 -8.91 11.51 -7.58
CA PRO A 2 -8.00 11.08 -8.64
C PRO A 2 -8.75 10.67 -9.91
N GLU A 3 -8.34 11.20 -11.02
CA GLU A 3 -8.89 10.85 -12.33
C GLU A 3 -8.21 9.60 -12.88
N LEU A 4 -8.78 9.00 -13.96
CA LEU A 4 -8.22 7.80 -14.55
C LEU A 4 -6.74 7.90 -14.90
N PRO A 5 -6.25 9.00 -15.52
CA PRO A 5 -4.81 9.12 -15.80
C PRO A 5 -3.94 9.10 -14.55
N GLU A 6 -4.41 9.69 -13.45
CA GLU A 6 -3.68 9.69 -12.18
C GLU A 6 -3.62 8.29 -11.57
N VAL A 7 -4.73 7.55 -11.61
CA VAL A 7 -4.78 6.18 -11.10
C VAL A 7 -3.85 5.28 -11.91
N GLU A 8 -3.81 5.44 -13.22
CA GLU A 8 -2.92 4.67 -14.09
C GLU A 8 -1.44 5.00 -13.81
N THR A 9 -1.13 6.27 -13.53
CA THR A 9 0.22 6.68 -13.15
C THR A 9 0.65 6.02 -11.84
N VAL A 10 -0.25 5.98 -10.86
CA VAL A 10 0.00 5.30 -9.58
C VAL A 10 0.26 3.81 -9.83
N ARG A 11 -0.58 3.15 -10.61
CA ARG A 11 -0.40 1.73 -10.94
C ARG A 11 0.97 1.47 -11.55
N ARG A 12 1.36 2.24 -12.55
CA ARG A 12 2.66 2.09 -13.22
C ARG A 12 3.83 2.28 -12.27
N GLY A 13 3.71 3.24 -11.36
CA GLY A 13 4.74 3.48 -10.35
C GLY A 13 4.86 2.33 -9.34
N LEU A 14 3.76 1.69 -9.00
CA LEU A 14 3.75 0.59 -8.05
C LEU A 14 4.21 -0.74 -8.66
N VAL A 15 3.91 -0.99 -9.94
CA VAL A 15 4.22 -2.25 -10.62
C VAL A 15 5.69 -2.62 -10.47
N THR A 16 6.59 -1.68 -10.73
CA THR A 16 8.04 -1.89 -10.68
C THR A 16 8.50 -2.38 -9.31
N HIS A 17 7.84 -1.92 -8.25
CA HIS A 17 8.28 -2.20 -6.88
C HIS A 17 7.53 -3.35 -6.22
N MET A 18 6.32 -3.64 -6.65
CA MET A 18 5.42 -4.55 -5.96
C MET A 18 5.23 -5.89 -6.66
N GLU A 19 5.17 -5.93 -7.99
CA GLU A 19 4.95 -7.19 -8.69
C GLU A 19 6.07 -8.19 -8.44
N GLY A 20 5.70 -9.41 -8.13
CA GLY A 20 6.63 -10.49 -7.82
C GLY A 20 7.16 -10.49 -6.39
N ARG A 21 6.83 -9.48 -5.59
CA ARG A 21 7.28 -9.39 -4.21
C ARG A 21 6.33 -10.10 -3.26
N VAL A 22 6.89 -10.58 -2.16
CA VAL A 22 6.11 -11.15 -1.05
C VAL A 22 5.94 -10.08 0.01
N ILE A 23 4.72 -9.93 0.52
CA ILE A 23 4.43 -9.01 1.61
C ILE A 23 4.91 -9.64 2.91
N ARG A 24 5.94 -9.05 3.53
CA ARG A 24 6.51 -9.55 4.76
C ARG A 24 5.68 -9.19 5.97
N SER A 25 5.16 -7.97 6.01
CA SER A 25 4.31 -7.51 7.10
C SER A 25 3.33 -6.45 6.63
N VAL A 26 2.21 -6.37 7.33
CA VAL A 26 1.15 -5.37 7.11
C VAL A 26 0.84 -4.74 8.45
N LYS A 27 0.84 -3.42 8.49
CA LYS A 27 0.47 -2.68 9.69
C LYS A 27 -0.67 -1.74 9.36
N LEU A 28 -1.79 -1.88 10.06
CA LEU A 28 -2.92 -0.97 9.98
C LEU A 28 -2.88 -0.03 11.17
N ALA A 29 -2.88 1.27 10.89
CA ALA A 29 -2.86 2.28 11.94
C ALA A 29 -4.26 2.52 12.52
N ARG A 30 -5.30 2.06 11.82
CA ARG A 30 -6.69 2.19 12.23
C ARG A 30 -7.52 1.06 11.64
N PRO A 31 -8.71 0.75 12.19
CA PRO A 31 -9.52 -0.36 11.70
C PRO A 31 -10.30 -0.08 10.42
N ASP A 32 -10.33 1.18 9.97
CA ASP A 32 -11.17 1.57 8.85
C ASP A 32 -10.56 2.69 8.01
N LEU A 33 -11.11 2.84 6.82
CA LEU A 33 -11.04 4.03 5.98
C LEU A 33 -12.48 4.53 5.81
N ARG A 34 -12.97 4.65 4.56
CA ARG A 34 -14.39 4.91 4.32
C ARG A 34 -15.26 3.76 4.84
N PHE A 35 -14.76 2.54 4.68
CA PHE A 35 -15.36 1.32 5.21
C PHE A 35 -14.34 0.59 6.07
N PRO A 36 -14.75 -0.26 7.01
CA PRO A 36 -13.80 -1.10 7.74
C PRO A 36 -12.98 -1.95 6.79
N PHE A 37 -11.70 -2.19 7.15
CA PHE A 37 -10.92 -3.19 6.45
C PHE A 37 -11.55 -4.56 6.65
N PRO A 38 -11.40 -5.49 5.68
CA PRO A 38 -11.85 -6.87 5.88
C PRO A 38 -11.25 -7.47 7.14
N THR A 39 -12.01 -8.32 7.83
CA THR A 39 -11.61 -8.89 9.12
C THR A 39 -10.23 -9.56 9.08
N ASP A 40 -9.92 -10.28 7.97
CA ASP A 40 -8.68 -11.02 7.82
C ASP A 40 -7.65 -10.28 6.96
N PHE A 41 -7.76 -8.98 6.83
CA PHE A 41 -6.96 -8.21 5.88
C PHE A 41 -5.46 -8.38 6.12
N GLU A 42 -5.01 -8.16 7.35
CA GLU A 42 -3.59 -8.32 7.68
C GLU A 42 -3.12 -9.76 7.49
N THR A 43 -3.91 -10.72 7.94
CA THR A 43 -3.58 -12.15 7.85
C THR A 43 -3.51 -12.61 6.40
N GLN A 44 -4.44 -12.19 5.57
CA GLN A 44 -4.49 -12.59 4.16
C GLN A 44 -3.33 -11.99 3.37
N LEU A 45 -2.95 -10.76 3.66
CA LEU A 45 -1.87 -10.09 2.94
C LEU A 45 -0.48 -10.52 3.43
N THR A 46 -0.32 -10.79 4.73
CA THR A 46 0.99 -11.17 5.27
C THR A 46 1.45 -12.51 4.71
N GLY A 47 2.62 -12.52 4.10
CA GLY A 47 3.17 -13.70 3.44
C GLY A 47 2.66 -13.91 2.02
N ALA A 48 1.72 -13.11 1.55
CA ALA A 48 1.17 -13.26 0.20
C ALA A 48 2.14 -12.72 -0.85
N ARG A 49 2.19 -13.39 -2.01
CA ARG A 49 2.94 -12.90 -3.16
C ARG A 49 2.03 -12.03 -4.02
N ILE A 50 2.52 -10.87 -4.38
CA ILE A 50 1.82 -9.98 -5.32
C ILE A 50 2.16 -10.45 -6.73
N GLN A 51 1.21 -11.12 -7.39
CA GLN A 51 1.45 -11.68 -8.72
C GLN A 51 1.34 -10.64 -9.81
N SER A 52 0.36 -9.75 -9.71
CA SER A 52 0.17 -8.69 -10.68
C SER A 52 -0.55 -7.51 -10.07
N LEU A 53 -0.36 -6.35 -10.69
CA LEU A 53 -1.04 -5.12 -10.29
C LEU A 53 -1.65 -4.50 -11.55
N SER A 54 -2.95 -4.45 -11.59
CA SER A 54 -3.71 -3.95 -12.73
C SER A 54 -4.67 -2.85 -12.29
N ARG A 55 -5.40 -2.30 -13.23
CA ARG A 55 -6.39 -1.27 -12.98
C ARG A 55 -7.66 -1.61 -13.73
N ARG A 56 -8.79 -1.40 -13.08
CA ARG A 56 -10.10 -1.41 -13.73
C ARG A 56 -10.86 -0.16 -13.30
N ALA A 57 -11.14 0.73 -14.24
CA ALA A 57 -11.67 2.05 -13.94
C ALA A 57 -10.77 2.75 -12.92
N LYS A 58 -11.30 3.24 -11.81
CA LYS A 58 -10.54 3.91 -10.75
C LYS A 58 -10.11 2.97 -9.63
N TYR A 59 -10.22 1.66 -9.83
CA TYR A 59 -9.79 0.65 -8.88
C TYR A 59 -8.40 0.13 -9.24
N LEU A 60 -7.53 0.02 -8.25
CA LEU A 60 -6.28 -0.72 -8.34
C LEU A 60 -6.56 -2.15 -7.90
N LEU A 61 -6.11 -3.10 -8.69
CA LEU A 61 -6.37 -4.53 -8.47
C LEU A 61 -5.04 -5.26 -8.36
N ALA A 62 -4.74 -5.77 -7.18
CA ALA A 62 -3.58 -6.62 -6.97
C ALA A 62 -4.05 -8.07 -6.86
N LEU A 63 -3.56 -8.92 -7.76
CA LEU A 63 -3.77 -10.36 -7.63
C LEU A 63 -2.74 -10.89 -6.66
N ILE A 64 -3.19 -11.41 -5.53
CA ILE A 64 -2.31 -11.92 -4.49
C ILE A 64 -2.50 -13.42 -4.31
N GLN A 65 -1.40 -14.11 -3.96
CA GLN A 65 -1.38 -15.52 -3.64
C GLN A 65 -1.02 -15.67 -2.16
N PRO A 66 -2.00 -15.83 -1.26
CA PRO A 66 -1.73 -16.08 0.14
C PRO A 66 -1.08 -17.45 0.36
N VAL A 67 -0.40 -17.61 1.48
CA VAL A 67 0.17 -18.90 1.87
C VAL A 67 -0.97 -19.85 2.23
N GLY A 68 -1.04 -20.99 1.52
CA GLY A 68 -2.01 -22.04 1.84
C GLY A 68 -3.47 -21.71 1.53
N ALA A 69 -3.73 -20.69 0.71
CA ALA A 69 -5.08 -20.26 0.35
C ALA A 69 -5.16 -19.95 -1.14
N PRO A 70 -6.37 -19.95 -1.72
CA PRO A 70 -6.55 -19.55 -3.13
C PRO A 70 -6.19 -18.11 -3.38
N GLU A 71 -5.94 -17.77 -4.65
CA GLU A 71 -5.71 -16.40 -5.06
C GLU A 71 -6.88 -15.49 -4.70
N HIS A 72 -6.55 -14.25 -4.31
CA HIS A 72 -7.51 -13.22 -4.01
C HIS A 72 -7.20 -11.96 -4.80
N LEU A 73 -8.21 -11.13 -5.02
CA LEU A 73 -8.01 -9.77 -5.50
C LEU A 73 -8.03 -8.81 -4.31
N TRP A 74 -6.97 -8.02 -4.21
CA TRP A 74 -6.91 -6.90 -3.28
C TRP A 74 -7.26 -5.63 -4.05
N LEU A 75 -8.43 -5.07 -3.73
CA LEU A 75 -8.94 -3.86 -4.36
C LEU A 75 -8.57 -2.64 -3.55
N SER A 76 -8.16 -1.58 -4.23
CA SER A 76 -7.90 -0.29 -3.60
C SER A 76 -8.55 0.82 -4.42
N HIS A 77 -9.27 1.70 -3.75
CA HIS A 77 -9.83 2.91 -4.33
C HIS A 77 -9.27 4.11 -3.58
N LEU A 78 -8.73 5.08 -4.32
CA LEU A 78 -8.00 6.19 -3.70
C LEU A 78 -8.92 7.26 -3.10
N GLY A 79 -10.21 7.23 -3.39
CA GLY A 79 -11.13 8.25 -2.91
C GLY A 79 -10.76 9.61 -3.47
N MET A 80 -10.67 10.60 -2.59
CA MET A 80 -10.33 11.97 -2.98
C MET A 80 -8.87 12.33 -2.67
N SER A 81 -8.30 11.74 -1.62
CA SER A 81 -6.96 12.12 -1.13
C SER A 81 -6.03 10.94 -0.88
N GLY A 82 -6.45 9.72 -1.26
CA GLY A 82 -5.63 8.53 -1.07
C GLY A 82 -4.43 8.52 -1.98
N ARG A 83 -3.29 8.07 -1.45
CA ARG A 83 -2.07 7.93 -2.24
C ARG A 83 -1.16 6.86 -1.65
N PHE A 84 -0.44 6.21 -2.55
CA PHE A 84 0.62 5.28 -2.19
C PHE A 84 1.96 5.98 -2.27
N GLN A 85 2.86 5.61 -1.38
CA GLN A 85 4.25 6.06 -1.41
C GLN A 85 5.15 4.84 -1.28
N VAL A 86 6.17 4.78 -2.13
CA VAL A 86 7.15 3.70 -2.11
C VAL A 86 8.46 4.24 -1.59
N THR A 87 9.03 3.55 -0.61
CA THR A 87 10.38 3.82 -0.11
C THR A 87 11.23 2.60 -0.41
N PRO A 88 12.11 2.64 -1.44
CA PRO A 88 12.99 1.51 -1.74
C PRO A 88 13.92 1.20 -0.58
N ALA A 89 14.39 -0.05 -0.50
CA ALA A 89 15.24 -0.52 0.59
C ALA A 89 16.51 0.33 0.75
N ASN A 90 17.14 0.74 -0.35
CA ASN A 90 18.35 1.55 -0.32
C ASN A 90 18.11 2.99 0.18
N MET A 91 16.87 3.45 0.17
CA MET A 91 16.50 4.78 0.70
C MET A 91 16.18 4.73 2.19
N ARG A 92 16.16 3.53 2.79
CA ARG A 92 15.95 3.31 4.23
C ARG A 92 17.27 3.13 4.98
N ALA A 93 18.40 3.20 4.28
CA ALA A 93 19.71 3.03 4.89
C ALA A 93 20.01 4.18 5.86
N PRO A 94 20.65 3.89 7.00
CA PRO A 94 20.80 4.85 8.08
C PRO A 94 21.97 5.82 7.86
N ASP A 95 21.72 6.90 7.19
CA ASP A 95 22.45 8.13 7.40
C ASP A 95 21.72 8.89 8.51
N ARG A 96 22.37 9.13 9.64
CA ARG A 96 21.72 9.75 10.80
C ARG A 96 21.07 11.09 10.47
N LEU A 97 21.73 11.91 9.66
CA LEU A 97 21.20 13.22 9.32
C LEU A 97 20.06 13.10 8.32
N ALA A 98 20.18 12.21 7.33
CA ALA A 98 19.13 11.96 6.37
C ALA A 98 17.90 11.34 7.05
N ASN A 99 18.10 10.41 8.00
CA ASN A 99 17.02 9.82 8.78
C ASN A 99 16.30 10.87 9.62
N TYR A 100 17.05 11.76 10.26
CA TYR A 100 16.46 12.81 11.07
C TYR A 100 15.58 13.72 10.24
N LYS A 101 16.06 14.18 9.08
CA LYS A 101 15.27 15.01 8.17
C LYS A 101 14.06 14.28 7.63
N HIS A 102 14.22 13.01 7.31
CA HIS A 102 13.13 12.17 6.81
C HIS A 102 12.06 11.97 7.89
N GLU A 103 12.47 11.69 9.10
CA GLU A 103 11.56 11.56 10.23
C GLU A 103 10.81 12.84 10.52
N MET A 104 11.50 13.98 10.47
CA MET A 104 10.87 15.30 10.65
C MET A 104 9.84 15.58 9.54
N ALA A 105 10.17 15.30 8.30
CA ALA A 105 9.26 15.49 7.18
C ALA A 105 8.05 14.55 7.28
N ASN A 106 8.27 13.30 7.68
CA ASN A 106 7.22 12.29 7.81
C ASN A 106 6.35 12.49 9.05
N ALA A 107 6.85 13.11 10.11
CA ALA A 107 6.09 13.31 11.33
C ALA A 107 4.80 14.10 11.09
N VAL A 108 4.82 15.04 10.15
CA VAL A 108 3.63 15.83 9.79
C VAL A 108 2.65 15.02 8.95
N ALA A 109 3.14 14.15 8.06
CA ALA A 109 2.31 13.36 7.15
C ALA A 109 1.92 12.01 7.73
N GLN A 110 2.64 11.50 8.71
CA GLN A 110 2.48 10.14 9.20
C GLN A 110 1.14 9.89 9.87
N LYS A 111 0.51 10.90 10.43
CA LYS A 111 -0.84 10.78 10.99
C LYS A 111 -1.89 10.40 9.94
N HIS A 112 -1.59 10.55 8.65
CA HIS A 112 -2.48 10.19 7.54
C HIS A 112 -2.11 8.86 6.91
N VAL A 113 -1.04 8.21 7.36
CA VAL A 113 -0.64 6.88 6.90
C VAL A 113 -1.47 5.85 7.64
N HIS A 114 -2.26 5.09 6.91
CA HIS A 114 -3.18 4.12 7.50
C HIS A 114 -2.76 2.68 7.25
N VAL A 115 -2.00 2.43 6.20
CA VAL A 115 -1.50 1.09 5.86
C VAL A 115 -0.01 1.18 5.58
N THR A 116 0.76 0.29 6.18
CA THR A 116 2.19 0.15 5.91
C THR A 116 2.50 -1.29 5.55
N LEU A 117 3.10 -1.49 4.39
CA LEU A 117 3.54 -2.80 3.91
C LEU A 117 5.05 -2.84 3.85
N ASP A 118 5.64 -3.89 4.39
CA ASP A 118 7.05 -4.20 4.17
C ASP A 118 7.16 -5.38 3.23
N LEU A 119 7.90 -5.22 2.16
CA LEU A 119 8.10 -6.26 1.14
C LEU A 119 9.38 -7.04 1.43
N ASP A 120 9.51 -8.21 0.78
CA ASP A 120 10.60 -9.14 1.02
C ASP A 120 11.98 -8.62 0.62
N ASP A 121 12.05 -7.61 -0.23
CA ASP A 121 13.31 -6.97 -0.63
C ASP A 121 13.67 -5.75 0.22
N GLY A 122 12.89 -5.46 1.26
CA GLY A 122 13.10 -4.31 2.14
C GLY A 122 12.38 -3.04 1.69
N THR A 123 11.69 -3.07 0.56
CA THR A 123 10.86 -1.94 0.12
C THR A 123 9.69 -1.74 1.08
N CYS A 124 9.40 -0.48 1.40
CA CYS A 124 8.24 -0.10 2.21
C CYS A 124 7.23 0.62 1.34
N VAL A 125 5.97 0.20 1.42
CA VAL A 125 4.86 0.85 0.71
C VAL A 125 3.87 1.34 1.74
N THR A 126 3.50 2.61 1.66
CA THR A 126 2.52 3.19 2.57
C THR A 126 1.32 3.70 1.78
N TYR A 127 0.16 3.64 2.41
CA TYR A 127 -1.06 4.26 1.93
C TYR A 127 -1.49 5.34 2.90
N ALA A 128 -1.60 6.57 2.40
CA ALA A 128 -2.02 7.72 3.18
C ALA A 128 -3.32 8.29 2.59
N ASP A 129 -4.22 8.70 3.46
CA ASP A 129 -5.52 9.22 3.03
C ASP A 129 -6.08 10.17 4.10
N PRO A 130 -5.75 11.47 4.02
CA PRO A 130 -6.20 12.42 5.02
C PRO A 130 -7.72 12.46 5.22
N ARG A 131 -8.49 12.33 4.14
CA ARG A 131 -9.95 12.40 4.19
C ARG A 131 -10.62 11.06 4.42
N ARG A 132 -9.89 9.95 4.27
CA ARG A 132 -10.37 8.57 4.45
C ARG A 132 -11.59 8.23 3.60
N PHE A 133 -11.66 8.78 2.39
CA PHE A 133 -12.72 8.49 1.43
C PHE A 133 -12.37 7.31 0.51
N GLY A 134 -11.11 6.87 0.53
CA GLY A 134 -10.71 5.65 -0.13
C GLY A 134 -11.15 4.42 0.64
N PHE A 135 -10.93 3.26 0.05
CA PHE A 135 -11.19 1.99 0.73
C PHE A 135 -10.39 0.86 0.10
N MET A 136 -10.27 -0.23 0.83
CA MET A 136 -9.64 -1.46 0.39
C MET A 136 -10.55 -2.64 0.70
N ASP A 137 -10.50 -3.66 -0.15
CA ASP A 137 -11.29 -4.86 0.01
C ASP A 137 -10.52 -6.08 -0.51
N LEU A 138 -10.94 -7.26 -0.10
CA LEU A 138 -10.43 -8.54 -0.58
C LEU A 138 -11.59 -9.36 -1.09
N THR A 139 -11.41 -9.98 -2.26
CA THR A 139 -12.45 -10.84 -2.85
C THR A 139 -11.99 -12.27 -2.98
#